data_be1dee8df151d4337e6d896b721c9341
#
_entry.id   be1dee8df151d4337e6d896b721c9341
#
_cell.length_a   1.000
_cell.length_b   1.000
_cell.length_c   1.000
_cell.angle_alpha   90.00
_cell.angle_beta   90.00
_cell.angle_gamma   90.00
#
_symmetry.space_group_name_H-M   'P 1'
#
loop_
_entity.id
_entity.type
_entity.pdbx_description
1 polymer ?
#
loop_
_entity_poly.entity_id
_entity_poly.type
_entity_poly.pdbx_seq_one_letter_code
_entity_poly.pdbx_strand_id
1 'polypeptide(L)'
;QGVDAFSKQAQLAAERGAKKALKLEAETLLPQRLHSLASKYEFKFNSVQVRQLSSKWGSCSQNHDITLNYYLMQLPWQMIDYVLIHELVHTEFLSHGKDFWQRFESILPEAKKIRKLLKTYRTEVISSTLRSSPNTVLTEDGL
;
A
#
# COMPACT_ATOMS: atom_id res chain seq x y z
N GLN A 1 23.56 0.35 30.91
CA GLN A 1 23.83 -0.81 30.11
C GLN A 1 22.74 -1.83 30.16
N GLY A 2 22.39 -2.40 31.32
CA GLY A 2 21.24 -3.27 31.43
C GLY A 2 19.93 -2.57 31.08
N VAL A 3 19.85 -1.28 31.36
CA VAL A 3 18.69 -0.46 31.06
C VAL A 3 18.52 -0.31 29.55
N ASP A 4 19.63 -0.12 28.82
CA ASP A 4 19.58 0.03 27.37
C ASP A 4 19.14 -1.26 26.69
N ALA A 5 19.63 -2.41 27.16
CA ALA A 5 19.24 -3.70 26.61
C ALA A 5 17.75 -3.96 26.85
N PHE A 6 17.26 -3.62 28.04
CA PHE A 6 15.86 -3.78 28.38
C PHE A 6 14.98 -2.85 27.51
N SER A 7 15.40 -1.62 27.30
CA SER A 7 14.68 -0.67 26.46
C SER A 7 14.61 -1.15 25.02
N LYS A 8 15.70 -1.72 24.49
CA LYS A 8 15.70 -2.28 23.15
C LYS A 8 14.73 -3.44 23.02
N GLN A 9 14.71 -4.34 24.00
CA GLN A 9 13.80 -5.48 23.97
C GLN A 9 12.35 -5.02 24.03
N ALA A 10 12.04 -4.03 24.87
CA ALA A 10 10.70 -3.49 24.96
C ALA A 10 10.29 -2.81 23.64
N GLN A 11 11.22 -2.09 23.03
CA GLN A 11 10.96 -1.42 21.77
C GLN A 11 10.70 -2.43 20.65
N LEU A 12 11.51 -3.48 20.56
CA LEU A 12 11.32 -4.52 19.55
C LEU A 12 10.00 -5.25 19.74
N ALA A 13 9.61 -5.51 20.98
CA ALA A 13 8.34 -6.14 21.28
C ALA A 13 7.16 -5.24 20.86
N ALA A 14 7.27 -3.95 21.12
CA ALA A 14 6.26 -2.98 20.71
C ALA A 14 6.14 -2.90 19.19
N GLU A 15 7.27 -2.91 18.48
CA GLU A 15 7.26 -2.90 17.01
C GLU A 15 6.60 -4.16 16.45
N ARG A 16 6.90 -5.32 16.99
CA ARG A 16 6.26 -6.57 16.55
C ARG A 16 4.77 -6.55 16.82
N GLY A 17 4.35 -6.02 17.97
CA GLY A 17 2.95 -5.88 18.30
C GLY A 17 2.23 -4.92 17.37
N ALA A 18 2.87 -3.81 17.03
CA ALA A 18 2.31 -2.84 16.11
C ALA A 18 2.15 -3.42 14.70
N LYS A 19 3.16 -4.16 14.22
CA LYS A 19 3.08 -4.82 12.91
C LYS A 19 1.95 -5.84 12.87
N LYS A 20 1.82 -6.63 13.93
CA LYS A 20 0.75 -7.62 14.01
C LYS A 20 -0.62 -6.96 14.00
N ALA A 21 -0.76 -5.86 14.73
CA ALA A 21 -2.01 -5.12 14.76
C ALA A 21 -2.36 -4.54 13.39
N LEU A 22 -1.38 -3.95 12.70
CA LEU A 22 -1.58 -3.43 11.36
C LEU A 22 -2.00 -4.53 10.39
N LYS A 23 -1.33 -5.68 10.46
CA LYS A 23 -1.64 -6.79 9.57
C LYS A 23 -3.08 -7.28 9.79
N LEU A 24 -3.49 -7.44 11.04
CA LEU A 24 -4.85 -7.88 11.35
C LEU A 24 -5.89 -6.89 10.85
N GLU A 25 -5.64 -5.59 11.08
CA GLU A 25 -6.53 -4.55 10.61
C GLU A 25 -6.60 -4.53 9.09
N ALA A 26 -5.45 -4.62 8.43
CA ALA A 26 -5.36 -4.60 6.98
C ALA A 26 -6.07 -5.79 6.36
N GLU A 27 -5.93 -6.98 6.94
CA GLU A 27 -6.58 -8.20 6.44
C GLU A 27 -8.11 -8.10 6.50
N THR A 28 -8.62 -7.29 7.42
CA THR A 28 -10.05 -7.07 7.53
C THR A 28 -10.52 -5.95 6.60
N LEU A 29 -9.86 -4.81 6.64
CA LEU A 29 -10.35 -3.59 5.99
C LEU A 29 -9.99 -3.47 4.51
N LEU A 30 -8.77 -3.86 4.13
CA LEU A 30 -8.32 -3.65 2.76
C LEU A 30 -9.07 -4.50 1.74
N PRO A 31 -9.28 -5.81 1.97
CA PRO A 31 -10.08 -6.60 1.02
C PRO A 31 -11.50 -6.08 0.87
N GLN A 32 -12.14 -5.68 1.97
CA GLN A 32 -13.48 -5.11 1.92
C GLN A 32 -13.51 -3.85 1.06
N ARG A 33 -12.54 -2.97 1.27
CA ARG A 33 -12.47 -1.73 0.51
C ARG A 33 -12.20 -2.00 -0.96
N LEU A 34 -11.31 -2.95 -1.26
CA LEU A 34 -11.01 -3.32 -2.63
C LEU A 34 -12.24 -3.86 -3.34
N HIS A 35 -12.99 -4.76 -2.71
CA HIS A 35 -14.22 -5.29 -3.28
C HIS A 35 -15.25 -4.18 -3.51
N SER A 36 -15.36 -3.26 -2.58
CA SER A 36 -16.27 -2.13 -2.70
C SER A 36 -15.94 -1.25 -3.89
N LEU A 37 -14.65 -0.92 -4.05
CA LEU A 37 -14.20 -0.10 -5.18
C LEU A 37 -14.35 -0.84 -6.51
N ALA A 38 -14.02 -2.14 -6.53
CA ALA A 38 -14.16 -2.95 -7.72
C ALA A 38 -15.63 -3.01 -8.17
N SER A 39 -16.54 -3.20 -7.24
CA SER A 39 -17.97 -3.22 -7.54
C SER A 39 -18.43 -1.87 -8.06
N LYS A 40 -18.03 -0.80 -7.40
CA LYS A 40 -18.47 0.56 -7.75
C LYS A 40 -18.04 0.97 -9.16
N TYR A 41 -16.80 0.62 -9.54
CA TYR A 41 -16.22 1.03 -10.81
C TYR A 41 -16.12 -0.10 -11.83
N GLU A 42 -16.78 -1.22 -11.54
CA GLU A 42 -16.93 -2.34 -12.47
C GLU A 42 -15.61 -2.99 -12.88
N PHE A 43 -14.71 -3.15 -11.90
CA PHE A 43 -13.50 -3.94 -12.09
C PHE A 43 -13.72 -5.38 -11.66
N LYS A 44 -12.95 -6.29 -12.28
CA LYS A 44 -12.92 -7.69 -11.89
C LYS A 44 -11.48 -8.08 -11.56
N PHE A 45 -11.30 -8.74 -10.43
CA PHE A 45 -10.00 -9.27 -10.05
C PHE A 45 -10.20 -10.69 -9.51
N ASN A 46 -9.11 -11.47 -9.53
CA ASN A 46 -9.20 -12.88 -9.19
C ASN A 46 -9.12 -13.10 -7.66
N SER A 47 -8.09 -12.53 -7.05
CA SER A 47 -7.89 -12.72 -5.61
C SER A 47 -7.18 -11.50 -5.02
N VAL A 48 -7.25 -11.38 -3.70
CA VAL A 48 -6.52 -10.35 -2.97
C VAL A 48 -5.88 -10.99 -1.74
N GLN A 49 -4.63 -10.63 -1.49
CA GLN A 49 -3.94 -11.01 -0.27
C GLN A 49 -3.25 -9.78 0.32
N VAL A 50 -3.08 -9.81 1.63
CA VAL A 50 -2.43 -8.75 2.37
C VAL A 50 -1.14 -9.30 2.97
N ARG A 51 -0.02 -8.63 2.74
CA ARG A 51 1.27 -9.07 3.25
C ARG A 51 2.21 -7.88 3.34
N GLN A 52 3.40 -8.09 3.85
CA GLN A 52 4.45 -7.07 3.82
C GLN A 52 5.17 -7.13 2.47
N LEU A 53 5.32 -5.97 1.85
CA LEU A 53 6.12 -5.81 0.63
C LEU A 53 7.27 -4.86 0.96
N SER A 54 8.46 -5.11 0.41
CA SER A 54 9.66 -4.36 0.78
C SER A 54 9.69 -2.95 0.18
N SER A 55 9.22 -2.77 -1.05
CA SER A 55 9.35 -1.49 -1.75
C SER A 55 8.09 -1.07 -2.50
N LYS A 56 7.00 -1.81 -2.36
CA LYS A 56 5.75 -1.53 -3.07
C LYS A 56 4.61 -1.39 -2.09
N TRP A 57 3.63 -0.57 -2.43
CA TRP A 57 2.38 -0.49 -1.69
C TRP A 57 1.39 -1.55 -2.13
N GLY A 58 1.49 -2.00 -3.37
CA GLY A 58 0.63 -3.04 -3.92
C GLY A 58 1.18 -3.59 -5.21
N SER A 59 0.56 -4.65 -5.72
CA SER A 59 0.89 -5.24 -7.01
C SER A 59 -0.31 -5.97 -7.58
N CYS A 60 -0.29 -6.16 -8.90
CA CYS A 60 -1.31 -6.92 -9.60
C CYS A 60 -0.62 -7.83 -10.61
N SER A 61 -0.87 -9.14 -10.53
CA SER A 61 -0.29 -10.10 -11.44
C SER A 61 -1.06 -10.14 -12.76
N GLN A 62 -0.49 -10.82 -13.75
CA GLN A 62 -1.16 -11.03 -15.03
C GLN A 62 -2.46 -11.83 -14.87
N ASN A 63 -2.56 -12.63 -13.82
CA ASN A 63 -3.77 -13.39 -13.52
C ASN A 63 -4.78 -12.60 -12.69
N HIS A 64 -4.53 -11.30 -12.48
CA HIS A 64 -5.40 -10.41 -11.73
C HIS A 64 -5.45 -10.76 -10.24
N ASP A 65 -4.35 -11.28 -9.71
CA ASP A 65 -4.19 -11.48 -8.27
C ASP A 65 -3.54 -10.24 -7.69
N ILE A 66 -4.22 -9.62 -6.74
CA ILE A 66 -3.80 -8.36 -6.15
C ILE A 66 -3.18 -8.62 -4.79
N THR A 67 -2.00 -8.03 -4.55
CA THR A 67 -1.33 -8.07 -3.26
C THR A 67 -1.26 -6.65 -2.72
N LEU A 68 -1.63 -6.47 -1.46
CA LEU A 68 -1.64 -5.18 -0.80
C LEU A 68 -0.73 -5.22 0.43
N ASN A 69 0.06 -4.15 0.59
CA ASN A 69 0.96 -4.03 1.73
C ASN A 69 0.16 -3.60 2.96
N TYR A 70 0.30 -4.33 4.07
CA TYR A 70 -0.47 -3.97 5.27
C TYR A 70 -0.04 -2.64 5.88
N TYR A 71 1.14 -2.11 5.52
CA TYR A 71 1.55 -0.78 5.94
C TYR A 71 0.68 0.33 5.32
N LEU A 72 -0.15 -0.01 4.33
CA LEU A 72 -1.15 0.93 3.82
C LEU A 72 -2.03 1.49 4.95
N MET A 73 -2.26 0.70 5.99
CA MET A 73 -3.11 1.13 7.10
C MET A 73 -2.56 2.35 7.84
N GLN A 74 -1.33 2.73 7.61
CA GLN A 74 -0.73 3.93 8.19
C GLN A 74 -0.96 5.17 7.33
N LEU A 75 -1.54 5.02 6.16
CA LEU A 75 -1.77 6.12 5.23
C LEU A 75 -3.19 6.68 5.37
N PRO A 76 -3.40 7.94 4.99
CA PRO A 76 -4.75 8.48 4.86
C PRO A 76 -5.55 7.66 3.83
N TRP A 77 -6.85 7.54 4.04
CA TRP A 77 -7.70 6.76 3.15
C TRP A 77 -7.63 7.21 1.70
N GLN A 78 -7.40 8.49 1.46
CA GLN A 78 -7.24 8.99 0.10
C GLN A 78 -6.08 8.31 -0.63
N MET A 79 -4.96 8.10 0.07
CA MET A 79 -3.81 7.41 -0.50
C MET A 79 -4.02 5.91 -0.59
N ILE A 80 -4.71 5.33 0.39
CA ILE A 80 -5.09 3.92 0.34
C ILE A 80 -5.93 3.67 -0.91
N ASP A 81 -6.98 4.46 -1.10
CA ASP A 81 -7.84 4.32 -2.27
C ASP A 81 -7.07 4.48 -3.57
N TYR A 82 -6.11 5.40 -3.61
CA TYR A 82 -5.24 5.55 -4.78
C TYR A 82 -4.55 4.23 -5.12
N VAL A 83 -3.94 3.58 -4.13
CA VAL A 83 -3.23 2.33 -4.36
C VAL A 83 -4.20 1.22 -4.80
N LEU A 84 -5.34 1.10 -4.15
CA LEU A 84 -6.31 0.08 -4.49
C LEU A 84 -6.82 0.26 -5.92
N ILE A 85 -7.18 1.48 -6.29
CA ILE A 85 -7.65 1.77 -7.65
C ILE A 85 -6.53 1.55 -8.66
N HIS A 86 -5.29 1.91 -8.32
CA HIS A 86 -4.13 1.68 -9.18
C HIS A 86 -4.02 0.19 -9.55
N GLU A 87 -4.14 -0.69 -8.56
CA GLU A 87 -4.05 -2.11 -8.83
C GLU A 87 -5.26 -2.64 -9.59
N LEU A 88 -6.44 -2.08 -9.32
CA LEU A 88 -7.63 -2.46 -10.09
C LEU A 88 -7.51 -2.05 -11.55
N VAL A 89 -6.96 -0.87 -11.83
CA VAL A 89 -6.75 -0.43 -13.22
C VAL A 89 -5.79 -1.37 -13.94
N HIS A 90 -4.81 -1.94 -13.23
CA HIS A 90 -3.90 -2.93 -13.80
C HIS A 90 -4.61 -4.22 -14.24
N THR A 91 -5.79 -4.50 -13.75
CA THR A 91 -6.56 -5.65 -14.27
C THR A 91 -7.02 -5.40 -15.70
N GLU A 92 -7.05 -4.15 -16.14
CA GLU A 92 -7.43 -3.79 -17.51
C GLU A 92 -6.24 -3.37 -18.36
N PHE A 93 -5.26 -2.68 -17.77
CA PHE A 93 -4.10 -2.16 -18.50
C PHE A 93 -2.83 -2.48 -17.73
N LEU A 94 -1.98 -3.32 -18.28
CA LEU A 94 -0.75 -3.76 -17.61
C LEU A 94 0.30 -2.64 -17.51
N SER A 95 0.42 -1.81 -18.52
CA SER A 95 1.42 -0.74 -18.53
C SER A 95 0.81 0.58 -18.08
N HIS A 96 1.67 1.48 -17.58
CA HIS A 96 1.26 2.81 -17.15
C HIS A 96 1.17 3.79 -18.34
N GLY A 97 0.56 3.34 -19.45
CA GLY A 97 0.42 4.15 -20.63
C GLY A 97 -0.79 5.08 -20.58
N LYS A 98 -1.12 5.62 -21.73
CA LYS A 98 -2.20 6.60 -21.85
C LYS A 98 -3.54 6.03 -21.40
N ASP A 99 -3.86 4.81 -21.80
CA ASP A 99 -5.15 4.18 -21.46
C ASP A 99 -5.27 3.94 -19.97
N PHE A 100 -4.17 3.52 -19.33
CA PHE A 100 -4.12 3.34 -17.88
C PHE A 100 -4.48 4.63 -17.16
N TRP A 101 -3.80 5.72 -17.49
CA TRP A 101 -4.03 7.00 -16.81
C TRP A 101 -5.40 7.59 -17.12
N GLN A 102 -5.89 7.40 -18.34
CA GLN A 102 -7.22 7.85 -18.72
C GLN A 102 -8.28 7.17 -17.86
N ARG A 103 -8.18 5.86 -17.72
CA ARG A 103 -9.10 5.07 -16.89
C ARG A 103 -8.99 5.49 -15.43
N PHE A 104 -7.76 5.61 -14.92
CA PHE A 104 -7.50 5.98 -13.54
C PHE A 104 -8.07 7.37 -13.23
N GLU A 105 -7.75 8.33 -14.05
CA GLU A 105 -8.20 9.71 -13.84
C GLU A 105 -9.69 9.92 -14.04
N SER A 106 -10.35 9.03 -14.78
CA SER A 106 -11.81 9.06 -14.88
C SER A 106 -12.46 8.72 -13.53
N ILE A 107 -11.77 7.94 -12.69
CA ILE A 107 -12.25 7.57 -11.36
C ILE A 107 -11.73 8.55 -10.31
N LEU A 108 -10.47 8.88 -10.38
CA LEU A 108 -9.77 9.72 -9.41
C LEU A 108 -9.03 10.83 -10.17
N PRO A 109 -9.70 11.97 -10.42
CA PRO A 109 -9.08 13.03 -11.23
C PRO A 109 -7.75 13.54 -10.69
N GLU A 110 -7.53 13.43 -9.38
CA GLU A 110 -6.30 13.89 -8.73
C GLU A 110 -5.24 12.82 -8.62
N ALA A 111 -5.35 11.72 -9.38
CA ALA A 111 -4.46 10.58 -9.24
C ALA A 111 -2.98 10.95 -9.33
N LYS A 112 -2.60 11.77 -10.30
CA LYS A 112 -1.18 12.14 -10.45
C LYS A 112 -0.67 13.01 -9.32
N LYS A 113 -1.54 13.83 -8.74
CA LYS A 113 -1.20 14.65 -7.59
C LYS A 113 -0.98 13.78 -6.36
N ILE A 114 -1.88 12.82 -6.13
CA ILE A 114 -1.76 11.88 -5.01
C ILE A 114 -0.51 11.02 -5.19
N ARG A 115 -0.20 10.62 -6.42
CA ARG A 115 1.01 9.87 -6.71
C ARG A 115 2.27 10.60 -6.24
N LYS A 116 2.35 11.90 -6.49
CA LYS A 116 3.49 12.70 -6.02
C LYS A 116 3.57 12.70 -4.50
N LEU A 117 2.44 12.87 -3.83
CA LEU A 117 2.41 12.84 -2.37
C LEU A 117 2.83 11.48 -1.83
N LEU A 118 2.34 10.41 -2.44
CA LEU A 118 2.64 9.06 -1.99
C LEU A 118 4.12 8.74 -2.08
N LYS A 119 4.83 9.30 -3.06
CA LYS A 119 6.26 9.11 -3.21
C LYS A 119 7.07 9.63 -2.01
N THR A 120 6.50 10.52 -1.22
CA THR A 120 7.17 11.02 -0.01
C THR A 120 7.05 10.06 1.17
N TYR A 121 6.22 9.03 1.06
CA TYR A 121 6.00 8.04 2.12
C TYR A 121 6.82 6.80 1.86
N ARG A 122 7.14 6.09 2.95
CA ARG A 122 7.89 4.83 2.88
C ARG A 122 6.96 3.69 3.22
N THR A 123 7.25 2.53 2.63
CA THR A 123 6.46 1.33 2.89
C THR A 123 6.60 0.79 4.31
N GLU A 124 7.56 1.29 5.10
CA GLU A 124 7.75 0.89 6.48
C GLU A 124 7.73 2.12 7.39
N VAL A 125 6.56 2.65 7.68
CA VAL A 125 6.43 3.90 8.41
C VAL A 125 6.49 3.72 9.92
N ILE A 126 6.14 2.53 10.43
CA ILE A 126 6.12 2.26 11.87
C ILE A 126 7.43 2.61 12.54
N SER A 127 8.53 2.27 11.90
CA SER A 127 9.88 2.46 12.46
C SER A 127 10.52 3.74 11.97
N SER A 128 9.74 4.70 11.53
CA SER A 128 10.28 5.93 10.94
C SER A 128 11.21 6.68 11.87
N THR A 129 10.95 6.63 13.18
CA THR A 129 11.80 7.29 14.16
C THR A 129 13.19 6.67 14.27
N LEU A 130 13.32 5.42 13.85
CA LEU A 130 14.59 4.70 13.90
C LEU A 130 15.35 4.79 12.59
N ARG A 131 14.76 5.40 11.59
CA ARG A 131 15.35 5.43 10.28
C ARG A 131 16.13 6.67 10.04
N SER A 132 17.37 6.47 9.73
CA SER A 132 18.24 7.56 9.31
C SER A 132 18.38 7.64 7.80
N SER A 133 17.96 6.63 7.08
CA SER A 133 18.16 6.59 5.63
C SER A 133 17.01 7.26 4.89
N PRO A 134 17.26 8.30 4.14
CA PRO A 134 16.21 9.06 3.48
C PRO A 134 15.77 8.53 2.12
N ASN A 135 16.37 7.46 1.62
CA ASN A 135 16.35 7.27 0.17
C ASN A 135 15.67 6.02 -0.36
N THR A 136 14.58 5.58 0.25
CA THR A 136 13.82 4.53 -0.40
C THR A 136 12.83 5.19 -1.34
N VAL A 137 13.19 5.23 -2.61
CA VAL A 137 12.31 5.77 -3.65
C VAL A 137 11.48 4.61 -4.18
N LEU A 138 10.18 4.76 -4.19
CA LEU A 138 9.31 3.75 -4.79
C LEU A 138 9.45 3.84 -6.30
N THR A 139 9.50 2.68 -6.95
CA THR A 139 9.51 2.63 -8.40
C THR A 139 8.14 2.95 -8.95
N GLU A 140 8.06 3.20 -10.24
CA GLU A 140 6.77 3.41 -10.89
C GLU A 140 5.82 2.25 -10.61
N ASP A 141 6.36 1.03 -10.60
CA ASP A 141 5.57 -0.17 -10.35
C ASP A 141 5.14 -0.28 -8.89
N GLY A 142 5.76 0.46 -7.99
CA GLY A 142 5.42 0.47 -6.59
C GLY A 142 4.23 1.36 -6.26
N LEU A 143 3.75 2.06 -7.23
CA LEU A 143 2.65 2.98 -7.08
C LEU A 143 1.41 2.47 -7.77
#